data_921c5d5067bb3e4ac775e039d709f0b2
#
_entry.id   921c5d5067bb3e4ac775e039d709f0b2
#
_cell.length_a   1.000
_cell.length_b   1.000
_cell.length_c   1.000
_cell.angle_alpha   90.00
_cell.angle_beta   90.00
_cell.angle_gamma   90.00
#
_symmetry.space_group_name_H-M   'P 1'
#
loop_
_entity.id
_entity.type
_entity.pdbx_description
1 polymer ?
#
loop_
_entity_poly.entity_id
_entity_poly.type
_entity_poly.pdbx_seq_one_letter_code
_entity_poly.pdbx_strand_id
1 'polypeptide(L)'
;MSTGTPSPSADARAAADEAAARLRNFAAEFGADDAPLAATFLRAESAASAAIAGLEADARQIGLAALGLAAPADARAAASVLAATTLAFAAGPDSVAAVHDLLDPGDNDEAALPETPIDDLASLAVAHARLVTARPFFLANARTARALLPAQLRAVGLGGEVPLPLSAGLLADVVGYRAALAQFGAGDADAIVHVVARAALAAIENARELGTALAITLDDWERAMVGVRSHASSRDLVSVVLQQPAIDARVAVPALGVTLAAAYTSIETLVERGILVSRGPERRNRAWFAPAVLDAVDAVVARAR
;
A
#
# COMPACT_ATOMS: atom_id res chain seq x y z
N MET A 1 13.04 35.95 -2.34
CA MET A 1 13.25 34.51 -2.64
C MET A 1 12.18 34.09 -3.66
N SER A 2 12.55 33.50 -4.77
CA SER A 2 11.61 33.13 -5.84
C SER A 2 10.58 32.14 -5.31
N THR A 3 9.29 32.50 -5.38
CA THR A 3 8.16 31.68 -4.91
C THR A 3 7.70 30.66 -5.96
N GLY A 4 8.47 30.45 -7.02
CA GLY A 4 8.14 29.51 -8.07
C GLY A 4 8.52 28.07 -7.71
N THR A 5 7.68 27.09 -8.08
CA THR A 5 8.04 25.67 -8.00
C THR A 5 9.24 25.42 -8.92
N PRO A 6 10.32 24.77 -8.43
CA PRO A 6 11.46 24.46 -9.28
C PRO A 6 11.04 23.50 -10.41
N SER A 7 11.59 23.73 -11.61
CA SER A 7 11.30 22.91 -12.79
C SER A 7 12.45 21.94 -13.05
N PRO A 8 12.17 20.67 -13.34
CA PRO A 8 13.20 19.70 -13.65
C PRO A 8 13.84 19.98 -15.01
N SER A 9 15.14 19.63 -15.12
CA SER A 9 15.93 19.70 -16.36
C SER A 9 15.41 18.70 -17.41
N ALA A 10 15.94 18.84 -18.65
CA ALA A 10 15.64 17.88 -19.71
C ALA A 10 16.15 16.47 -19.41
N ASP A 11 17.30 16.35 -18.73
CA ASP A 11 17.87 15.05 -18.32
C ASP A 11 16.98 14.34 -17.28
N ALA A 12 16.55 15.06 -16.25
CA ALA A 12 15.65 14.51 -15.24
C ALA A 12 14.29 14.10 -15.85
N ARG A 13 13.75 14.87 -16.78
CA ARG A 13 12.53 14.51 -17.52
C ARG A 13 12.73 13.25 -18.35
N ALA A 14 13.85 13.12 -19.07
CA ALA A 14 14.16 11.94 -19.87
C ALA A 14 14.22 10.66 -18.99
N ALA A 15 14.83 10.75 -17.79
CA ALA A 15 14.84 9.63 -16.83
C ALA A 15 13.43 9.27 -16.35
N ALA A 16 12.57 10.27 -16.09
CA ALA A 16 11.18 10.05 -15.73
C ALA A 16 10.38 9.42 -16.87
N ASP A 17 10.59 9.85 -18.11
CA ASP A 17 9.91 9.30 -19.30
C ASP A 17 10.27 7.83 -19.55
N GLU A 18 11.55 7.45 -19.34
CA GLU A 18 12.00 6.06 -19.42
C GLU A 18 11.29 5.20 -18.35
N ALA A 19 11.27 5.66 -17.10
CA ALA A 19 10.58 4.98 -16.01
C ALA A 19 9.07 4.90 -16.27
N ALA A 20 8.45 5.96 -16.79
CA ALA A 20 7.03 5.98 -17.14
C ALA A 20 6.69 4.95 -18.23
N ALA A 21 7.56 4.73 -19.22
CA ALA A 21 7.37 3.68 -20.21
C ALA A 21 7.37 2.29 -19.57
N ARG A 22 8.26 2.04 -18.61
CA ARG A 22 8.30 0.77 -17.86
C ARG A 22 7.07 0.59 -16.97
N LEU A 23 6.59 1.68 -16.34
CA LEU A 23 5.36 1.67 -15.54
C LEU A 23 4.13 1.29 -16.36
N ARG A 24 3.97 1.86 -17.56
CA ARG A 24 2.87 1.49 -18.48
C ARG A 24 2.91 0.02 -18.87
N ASN A 25 4.11 -0.49 -19.15
CA ASN A 25 4.28 -1.92 -19.48
C ASN A 25 3.89 -2.80 -18.27
N PHE A 26 4.36 -2.45 -17.07
CA PHE A 26 3.97 -3.15 -15.84
C PHE A 26 2.46 -3.11 -15.60
N ALA A 27 1.82 -1.94 -15.74
CA ALA A 27 0.37 -1.81 -15.57
C ALA A 27 -0.41 -2.71 -16.53
N ALA A 28 0.12 -2.97 -17.72
CA ALA A 28 -0.49 -3.85 -18.71
C ALA A 28 -0.29 -5.36 -18.43
N GLU A 29 0.58 -5.72 -17.48
CA GLU A 29 0.76 -7.12 -17.04
C GLU A 29 -0.44 -7.62 -16.20
N PHE A 30 -1.24 -6.69 -15.64
CA PHE A 30 -2.40 -6.98 -14.79
C PHE A 30 -3.70 -6.54 -15.46
N GLY A 31 -4.69 -7.41 -15.43
CA GLY A 31 -6.03 -7.15 -15.97
C GLY A 31 -7.09 -6.98 -14.88
N ALA A 32 -8.34 -6.90 -15.30
CA ALA A 32 -9.48 -6.77 -14.37
C ALA A 32 -9.61 -7.99 -13.41
N ASP A 33 -9.20 -9.17 -13.86
CA ASP A 33 -9.22 -10.39 -13.04
C ASP A 33 -8.21 -10.34 -11.87
N ASP A 34 -7.19 -9.47 -11.97
CA ASP A 34 -6.18 -9.28 -10.93
C ASP A 34 -6.58 -8.24 -9.88
N ALA A 35 -7.69 -7.55 -10.06
CA ALA A 35 -8.18 -6.54 -9.11
C ALA A 35 -8.22 -7.01 -7.64
N PRO A 36 -8.53 -8.29 -7.31
CA PRO A 36 -8.47 -8.78 -5.93
C PRO A 36 -7.06 -8.70 -5.30
N LEU A 37 -5.99 -8.64 -6.10
CA LEU A 37 -4.62 -8.50 -5.62
C LEU A 37 -4.32 -7.07 -5.12
N ALA A 38 -5.07 -6.07 -5.60
CA ALA A 38 -4.83 -4.65 -5.29
C ALA A 38 -4.70 -4.38 -3.79
N ALA A 39 -5.55 -5.01 -2.96
CA ALA A 39 -5.50 -4.83 -1.51
C ALA A 39 -4.15 -5.29 -0.90
N THR A 40 -3.56 -6.37 -1.41
CA THR A 40 -2.25 -6.87 -0.93
C THR A 40 -1.11 -5.96 -1.39
N PHE A 41 -1.18 -5.43 -2.60
CA PHE A 41 -0.21 -4.45 -3.11
C PHE A 41 -0.29 -3.12 -2.34
N LEU A 42 -1.48 -2.65 -1.97
CA LEU A 42 -1.65 -1.49 -1.09
C LEU A 42 -1.08 -1.75 0.32
N ARG A 43 -1.15 -2.98 0.82
CA ARG A 43 -0.50 -3.36 2.08
C ARG A 43 1.02 -3.28 1.98
N ALA A 44 1.60 -3.76 0.87
CA ALA A 44 3.04 -3.66 0.62
C ALA A 44 3.50 -2.19 0.51
N GLU A 45 2.76 -1.36 -0.21
CA GLU A 45 2.99 0.10 -0.28
C GLU A 45 2.97 0.73 1.11
N SER A 46 1.93 0.43 1.89
CA SER A 46 1.73 1.01 3.22
C SER A 46 2.80 0.55 4.22
N ALA A 47 3.18 -0.72 4.17
CA ALA A 47 4.23 -1.27 5.03
C ALA A 47 5.59 -0.64 4.70
N ALA A 48 5.93 -0.48 3.42
CA ALA A 48 7.14 0.22 2.99
C ALA A 48 7.12 1.71 3.38
N SER A 49 5.98 2.40 3.19
CA SER A 49 5.80 3.78 3.64
C SER A 49 5.96 3.94 5.15
N ALA A 50 5.44 3.00 5.94
CA ALA A 50 5.60 2.96 7.39
C ALA A 50 7.09 2.75 7.77
N ALA A 51 7.79 1.85 7.09
CA ALA A 51 9.21 1.60 7.30
C ALA A 51 10.09 2.84 6.98
N ILE A 52 9.79 3.60 5.90
CA ILE A 52 10.44 4.89 5.61
C ILE A 52 10.25 5.89 6.78
N ALA A 53 9.10 5.85 7.44
CA ALA A 53 8.80 6.70 8.59
C ALA A 53 9.44 6.20 9.89
N GLY A 54 10.15 5.07 9.89
CA GLY A 54 10.78 4.45 11.06
C GLY A 54 9.81 3.70 11.96
N LEU A 55 8.62 3.33 11.46
CA LEU A 55 7.67 2.49 12.19
C LEU A 55 8.09 1.02 12.08
N GLU A 56 8.27 0.39 13.22
CA GLU A 56 8.68 -1.03 13.31
C GLU A 56 7.46 -1.90 13.57
N ALA A 57 6.87 -2.43 12.50
CA ALA A 57 5.73 -3.35 12.57
C ALA A 57 5.74 -4.32 11.39
N ASP A 58 5.48 -5.59 11.67
CA ASP A 58 5.24 -6.61 10.64
C ASP A 58 3.79 -6.58 10.13
N ALA A 59 3.55 -7.24 9.00
CA ALA A 59 2.23 -7.28 8.36
C ALA A 59 1.16 -7.90 9.28
N ARG A 60 1.52 -8.84 10.16
CA ARG A 60 0.62 -9.46 11.13
C ARG A 60 0.19 -8.47 12.21
N GLN A 61 1.13 -7.70 12.75
CA GLN A 61 0.85 -6.65 13.75
C GLN A 61 0.00 -5.53 13.17
N ILE A 62 0.29 -5.12 11.92
CA ILE A 62 -0.53 -4.15 11.18
C ILE A 62 -1.95 -4.70 10.99
N GLY A 63 -2.09 -5.97 10.64
CA GLY A 63 -3.39 -6.64 10.50
C GLY A 63 -4.20 -6.67 11.80
N LEU A 64 -3.57 -6.94 12.95
CA LEU A 64 -4.22 -6.87 14.26
C LEU A 64 -4.70 -5.45 14.59
N ALA A 65 -3.86 -4.45 14.33
CA ALA A 65 -4.22 -3.06 14.54
C ALA A 65 -5.40 -2.64 13.66
N ALA A 66 -5.42 -3.06 12.40
CA ALA A 66 -6.52 -2.80 11.47
C ALA A 66 -7.85 -3.44 11.90
N LEU A 67 -7.79 -4.56 12.63
CA LEU A 67 -8.97 -5.17 13.27
C LEU A 67 -9.40 -4.47 14.56
N GLY A 68 -8.70 -3.42 15.01
CA GLY A 68 -8.94 -2.76 16.30
C GLY A 68 -8.58 -3.63 17.49
N LEU A 69 -7.71 -4.62 17.31
CA LEU A 69 -7.21 -5.49 18.36
C LEU A 69 -5.92 -4.91 18.98
N ALA A 70 -5.54 -5.42 20.15
CA ALA A 70 -4.32 -4.97 20.84
C ALA A 70 -3.08 -5.21 19.96
N ALA A 71 -2.37 -4.13 19.68
CA ALA A 71 -1.17 -4.08 18.85
C ALA A 71 -0.21 -2.99 19.33
N PRO A 72 1.10 -3.06 19.00
CA PRO A 72 2.07 -2.01 19.28
C PRO A 72 1.68 -0.64 18.71
N ALA A 73 2.25 0.44 19.23
CA ALA A 73 1.96 1.79 18.77
C ALA A 73 2.32 1.97 17.29
N ASP A 74 3.48 1.48 16.87
CA ASP A 74 3.95 1.53 15.48
C ASP A 74 3.02 0.77 14.53
N ALA A 75 2.50 -0.38 14.96
CA ALA A 75 1.54 -1.15 14.17
C ALA A 75 0.21 -0.40 13.99
N ARG A 76 -0.26 0.33 15.02
CA ARG A 76 -1.45 1.18 14.90
C ARG A 76 -1.20 2.34 13.92
N ALA A 77 -0.04 3.00 14.04
CA ALA A 77 0.34 4.05 13.10
C ALA A 77 0.48 3.52 11.66
N ALA A 78 1.06 2.31 11.47
CA ALA A 78 1.15 1.68 10.17
C ALA A 78 -0.23 1.23 9.62
N ALA A 79 -1.15 0.84 10.49
CA ALA A 79 -2.54 0.55 10.09
C ALA A 79 -3.27 1.82 9.61
N SER A 80 -3.00 2.98 10.22
CA SER A 80 -3.48 4.28 9.71
C SER A 80 -2.91 4.59 8.34
N VAL A 81 -1.63 4.27 8.07
CA VAL A 81 -1.03 4.42 6.72
C VAL A 81 -1.75 3.53 5.72
N LEU A 82 -2.07 2.28 6.08
CA LEU A 82 -2.84 1.38 5.21
C LEU A 82 -4.23 1.93 4.91
N ALA A 83 -4.95 2.41 5.92
CA ALA A 83 -6.28 2.99 5.74
C ALA A 83 -6.23 4.23 4.82
N ALA A 84 -5.27 5.12 5.05
CA ALA A 84 -5.03 6.33 4.26
C ALA A 84 -4.70 6.01 2.79
N THR A 85 -3.79 5.06 2.55
CA THR A 85 -3.41 4.64 1.19
C THR A 85 -4.58 3.97 0.46
N THR A 86 -5.36 3.15 1.17
CA THR A 86 -6.55 2.50 0.62
C THR A 86 -7.62 3.52 0.25
N LEU A 87 -7.86 4.52 1.12
CA LEU A 87 -8.77 5.62 0.84
C LEU A 87 -8.31 6.42 -0.37
N ALA A 88 -7.03 6.81 -0.44
CA ALA A 88 -6.47 7.55 -1.55
C ALA A 88 -6.66 6.81 -2.88
N PHE A 89 -6.37 5.51 -2.91
CA PHE A 89 -6.52 4.70 -4.11
C PHE A 89 -7.98 4.58 -4.57
N ALA A 90 -8.92 4.51 -3.64
CA ALA A 90 -10.35 4.43 -3.95
C ALA A 90 -10.96 5.79 -4.35
N ALA A 91 -10.60 6.87 -3.64
CA ALA A 91 -11.21 8.19 -3.78
C ALA A 91 -10.51 9.09 -4.82
N GLY A 92 -9.25 8.77 -5.16
CA GLY A 92 -8.46 9.54 -6.11
C GLY A 92 -7.47 10.52 -5.46
N PRO A 93 -6.61 11.17 -6.28
CA PRO A 93 -5.49 11.98 -5.80
C PRO A 93 -5.90 13.27 -5.07
N ASP A 94 -7.13 13.72 -5.23
CA ASP A 94 -7.65 14.96 -4.61
C ASP A 94 -8.11 14.73 -3.15
N SER A 95 -8.06 13.50 -2.66
CA SER A 95 -8.50 13.13 -1.31
C SER A 95 -7.51 13.51 -0.18
N VAL A 96 -6.63 14.48 -0.40
CA VAL A 96 -5.49 14.84 0.46
C VAL A 96 -5.91 15.07 1.91
N ALA A 97 -6.93 15.88 2.17
CA ALA A 97 -7.40 16.19 3.51
C ALA A 97 -7.96 14.95 4.24
N ALA A 98 -8.79 14.16 3.57
CA ALA A 98 -9.34 12.93 4.13
C ALA A 98 -8.27 11.85 4.38
N VAL A 99 -7.24 11.78 3.54
CA VAL A 99 -6.07 10.91 3.71
C VAL A 99 -5.26 11.34 4.92
N HIS A 100 -5.06 12.66 5.07
CA HIS A 100 -4.32 13.21 6.21
C HIS A 100 -5.06 12.96 7.54
N ASP A 101 -6.37 13.15 7.59
CA ASP A 101 -7.19 12.93 8.80
C ASP A 101 -7.08 11.49 9.34
N LEU A 102 -6.89 10.50 8.47
CA LEU A 102 -6.60 9.12 8.89
C LEU A 102 -5.22 8.94 9.51
N LEU A 103 -4.26 9.81 9.18
CA LEU A 103 -2.87 9.74 9.64
C LEU A 103 -2.62 10.55 10.90
N ASP A 104 -3.35 11.65 11.07
CA ASP A 104 -3.27 12.57 12.20
C ASP A 104 -4.66 13.18 12.50
N PRO A 105 -5.55 12.41 13.16
CA PRO A 105 -6.90 12.86 13.46
C PRO A 105 -6.89 14.08 14.39
N GLY A 106 -7.57 15.15 13.96
CA GLY A 106 -7.72 16.37 14.76
C GLY A 106 -6.74 17.48 14.40
N ASP A 107 -5.85 17.29 13.43
CA ASP A 107 -5.16 18.38 12.77
C ASP A 107 -6.13 19.04 11.77
N ASN A 108 -6.81 20.10 12.25
CA ASN A 108 -7.81 20.84 11.46
C ASN A 108 -7.20 22.12 10.83
N ASP A 109 -5.89 22.26 10.77
CA ASP A 109 -5.28 23.39 10.09
C ASP A 109 -5.55 23.28 8.58
N GLU A 110 -6.49 24.10 8.09
CA GLU A 110 -6.76 24.32 6.67
C GLU A 110 -5.61 25.13 6.02
N ALA A 111 -4.39 24.64 6.12
CA ALA A 111 -3.30 25.22 5.34
C ALA A 111 -3.59 25.00 3.85
N ALA A 112 -3.42 26.05 3.05
CA ALA A 112 -3.60 25.96 1.61
C ALA A 112 -2.71 24.85 1.04
N LEU A 113 -3.34 23.80 0.51
CA LEU A 113 -2.63 22.73 -0.16
C LEU A 113 -1.91 23.27 -1.39
N PRO A 114 -0.65 22.86 -1.63
CA PRO A 114 0.06 23.33 -2.79
C PRO A 114 -0.54 22.72 -4.07
N GLU A 115 -1.16 23.56 -4.89
CA GLU A 115 -1.63 23.15 -6.21
C GLU A 115 -0.45 22.89 -7.14
N THR A 116 -0.30 21.66 -7.58
CA THR A 116 0.71 21.27 -8.56
C THR A 116 0.04 20.33 -9.56
N PRO A 117 -0.11 20.74 -10.83
CA PRO A 117 -0.61 19.84 -11.87
C PRO A 117 0.26 18.59 -11.98
N ILE A 118 -0.38 17.44 -12.14
CA ILE A 118 0.29 16.15 -12.28
C ILE A 118 -0.15 15.55 -13.61
N ASP A 119 0.75 15.59 -14.60
CA ASP A 119 0.49 15.15 -15.97
C ASP A 119 1.38 13.96 -16.37
N ASP A 120 2.50 13.78 -15.66
CA ASP A 120 3.53 12.77 -15.92
C ASP A 120 4.26 12.38 -14.64
N LEU A 121 5.23 11.46 -14.73
CA LEU A 121 6.02 11.02 -13.58
C LEU A 121 6.92 12.13 -13.01
N ALA A 122 7.43 13.04 -13.84
CA ALA A 122 8.27 14.14 -13.38
C ALA A 122 7.45 15.16 -12.57
N SER A 123 6.29 15.56 -13.05
CA SER A 123 5.37 16.44 -12.33
C SER A 123 4.80 15.78 -11.06
N LEU A 124 4.57 14.45 -11.08
CA LEU A 124 4.21 13.70 -9.88
C LEU A 124 5.32 13.77 -8.82
N ALA A 125 6.59 13.57 -9.21
CA ALA A 125 7.72 13.68 -8.29
C ALA A 125 7.84 15.08 -7.67
N VAL A 126 7.62 16.13 -8.48
CA VAL A 126 7.61 17.53 -8.04
C VAL A 126 6.44 17.79 -7.09
N ALA A 127 5.23 17.34 -7.41
CA ALA A 127 4.03 17.50 -6.56
C ALA A 127 4.22 16.80 -5.21
N HIS A 128 4.77 15.57 -5.23
CA HIS A 128 5.11 14.81 -4.04
C HIS A 128 6.09 15.58 -3.15
N ALA A 129 7.22 16.05 -3.72
CA ALA A 129 8.22 16.80 -2.97
C ALA A 129 7.66 18.12 -2.42
N ARG A 130 6.81 18.80 -3.20
CA ARG A 130 6.18 20.05 -2.80
C ARG A 130 5.26 19.85 -1.59
N LEU A 131 4.43 18.80 -1.58
CA LEU A 131 3.57 18.49 -0.44
C LEU A 131 4.40 18.18 0.82
N VAL A 132 5.50 17.43 0.68
CA VAL A 132 6.38 17.12 1.81
C VAL A 132 7.10 18.35 2.35
N THR A 133 7.59 19.24 1.47
CA THR A 133 8.44 20.37 1.86
C THR A 133 7.64 21.61 2.26
N ALA A 134 6.46 21.84 1.68
CA ALA A 134 5.56 22.91 2.05
C ALA A 134 4.97 22.71 3.47
N ARG A 135 4.88 21.44 3.91
CA ARG A 135 4.40 21.07 5.26
C ARG A 135 3.05 21.73 5.60
N PRO A 136 2.01 21.53 4.77
CA PRO A 136 0.70 22.13 5.02
C PRO A 136 0.03 21.62 6.30
N PHE A 137 0.47 20.50 6.83
CA PHE A 137 -0.01 19.87 8.05
C PHE A 137 1.04 19.96 9.17
N PHE A 138 0.59 19.92 10.40
CA PHE A 138 1.50 19.91 11.55
C PHE A 138 2.39 18.66 11.57
N LEU A 139 1.79 17.48 11.36
CA LEU A 139 2.50 16.19 11.29
C LEU A 139 2.18 15.44 9.99
N ALA A 140 2.77 14.29 9.82
CA ALA A 140 2.48 13.27 8.82
C ALA A 140 2.59 13.68 7.34
N ASN A 141 3.05 14.89 6.98
CA ASN A 141 3.14 15.38 5.60
C ASN A 141 3.74 14.38 4.61
N ALA A 142 4.88 13.76 4.95
CA ALA A 142 5.54 12.78 4.08
C ALA A 142 4.73 11.46 3.97
N ARG A 143 4.01 11.04 5.02
CA ARG A 143 3.13 9.86 4.97
C ARG A 143 1.90 10.14 4.11
N THR A 144 1.31 11.33 4.25
CA THR A 144 0.20 11.79 3.40
C THR A 144 0.62 11.80 1.93
N ALA A 145 1.76 12.42 1.62
CA ALA A 145 2.27 12.49 0.25
C ALA A 145 2.52 11.08 -0.34
N ARG A 146 3.08 10.13 0.43
CA ARG A 146 3.28 8.76 -0.05
C ARG A 146 1.98 7.98 -0.19
N ALA A 147 1.02 8.16 0.71
CA ALA A 147 -0.29 7.49 0.61
C ALA A 147 -1.05 7.85 -0.67
N LEU A 148 -0.80 9.01 -1.25
CA LEU A 148 -1.41 9.47 -2.50
C LEU A 148 -0.74 8.89 -3.76
N LEU A 149 0.50 8.39 -3.68
CA LEU A 149 1.28 7.97 -4.86
C LEU A 149 0.56 6.94 -5.74
N PRO A 150 -0.07 5.87 -5.21
CA PRO A 150 -0.78 4.91 -6.06
C PRO A 150 -1.95 5.54 -6.83
N ALA A 151 -2.70 6.44 -6.20
CA ALA A 151 -3.80 7.15 -6.83
C ALA A 151 -3.30 8.13 -7.91
N GLN A 152 -2.22 8.84 -7.63
CA GLN A 152 -1.60 9.78 -8.57
C GLN A 152 -1.03 9.07 -9.79
N LEU A 153 -0.32 7.94 -9.62
CA LEU A 153 0.15 7.11 -10.73
C LEU A 153 -1.02 6.65 -11.61
N ARG A 154 -2.12 6.20 -11.01
CA ARG A 154 -3.29 5.78 -11.77
C ARG A 154 -3.92 6.94 -12.53
N ALA A 155 -4.03 8.11 -11.92
CA ALA A 155 -4.63 9.30 -12.54
C ALA A 155 -3.89 9.77 -13.79
N VAL A 156 -2.56 9.61 -13.84
CA VAL A 156 -1.73 9.97 -15.01
C VAL A 156 -1.48 8.80 -15.98
N GLY A 157 -2.22 7.69 -15.82
CA GLY A 157 -2.11 6.53 -16.72
C GLY A 157 -0.81 5.73 -16.58
N LEU A 158 -0.14 5.84 -15.44
CA LEU A 158 1.08 5.09 -15.08
C LEU A 158 0.81 3.97 -14.08
N GLY A 159 -0.42 3.82 -13.62
CA GLY A 159 -0.89 2.76 -12.74
C GLY A 159 -2.10 2.04 -13.36
N GLY A 160 -2.29 0.77 -12.97
CA GLY A 160 -3.40 -0.08 -13.41
C GLY A 160 -4.38 -0.40 -12.28
N GLU A 161 -5.11 -1.51 -12.45
CA GLU A 161 -6.00 -2.09 -11.42
C GLU A 161 -5.23 -2.53 -10.19
N VAL A 162 -3.98 -2.98 -10.37
CA VAL A 162 -3.07 -3.34 -9.30
C VAL A 162 -2.10 -2.18 -9.05
N PRO A 163 -2.11 -1.58 -7.86
CA PRO A 163 -1.25 -0.44 -7.54
C PRO A 163 0.23 -0.84 -7.42
N LEU A 164 1.12 0.00 -7.93
CA LEU A 164 2.56 -0.18 -7.74
C LEU A 164 2.96 0.22 -6.30
N PRO A 165 3.72 -0.60 -5.56
CA PRO A 165 4.25 -0.25 -4.24
C PRO A 165 5.48 0.67 -4.38
N LEU A 166 5.29 1.91 -4.81
CA LEU A 166 6.35 2.87 -5.09
C LEU A 166 7.19 3.19 -3.84
N SER A 167 6.56 3.17 -2.64
CA SER A 167 7.29 3.34 -1.39
C SER A 167 8.31 2.24 -1.13
N ALA A 168 8.13 1.01 -1.65
CA ALA A 168 9.16 -0.02 -1.57
C ALA A 168 10.41 0.37 -2.37
N GLY A 169 10.24 0.98 -3.55
CA GLY A 169 11.35 1.54 -4.31
C GLY A 169 12.03 2.73 -3.60
N LEU A 170 11.27 3.60 -2.95
CA LEU A 170 11.82 4.71 -2.15
C LEU A 170 12.56 4.20 -0.90
N LEU A 171 12.11 3.10 -0.30
CA LEU A 171 12.74 2.48 0.86
C LEU A 171 14.14 1.94 0.52
N ALA A 172 14.36 1.48 -0.70
CA ALA A 172 15.65 0.97 -1.15
C ALA A 172 16.79 2.00 -1.07
N ASP A 173 16.46 3.30 -1.13
CA ASP A 173 17.41 4.40 -0.90
C ASP A 173 16.75 5.53 -0.11
N VAL A 174 16.41 5.25 1.14
CA VAL A 174 15.77 6.21 2.04
C VAL A 174 16.64 7.44 2.32
N VAL A 175 17.96 7.25 2.30
CA VAL A 175 18.92 8.35 2.52
C VAL A 175 18.93 9.29 1.32
N GLY A 176 19.04 8.74 0.11
CA GLY A 176 18.96 9.50 -1.14
C GLY A 176 17.61 10.20 -1.31
N TYR A 177 16.51 9.52 -0.96
CA TYR A 177 15.18 10.12 -0.98
C TYR A 177 15.07 11.35 -0.05
N ARG A 178 15.56 11.25 1.19
CA ARG A 178 15.56 12.38 2.13
C ARG A 178 16.48 13.52 1.66
N ALA A 179 17.63 13.18 1.09
CA ALA A 179 18.54 14.16 0.52
C ALA A 179 17.93 14.91 -0.67
N ALA A 180 17.22 14.19 -1.56
CA ALA A 180 16.53 14.79 -2.70
C ALA A 180 15.40 15.74 -2.28
N LEU A 181 14.64 15.40 -1.23
CA LEU A 181 13.65 16.32 -0.65
C LEU A 181 14.29 17.60 -0.10
N ALA A 182 15.45 17.49 0.55
CA ALA A 182 16.19 18.65 1.04
C ALA A 182 16.69 19.53 -0.11
N GLN A 183 17.20 18.93 -1.21
CA GLN A 183 17.63 19.63 -2.42
C GLN A 183 16.44 20.32 -3.11
N PHE A 184 15.28 19.68 -3.15
CA PHE A 184 14.05 20.29 -3.64
C PHE A 184 13.68 21.55 -2.85
N GLY A 185 13.79 21.52 -1.53
CA GLY A 185 13.59 22.67 -0.65
C GLY A 185 14.61 23.79 -0.90
N ALA A 186 15.79 23.47 -1.45
CA ALA A 186 16.82 24.44 -1.87
C ALA A 186 16.63 24.93 -3.33
N GLY A 187 15.63 24.43 -4.06
CA GLY A 187 15.29 24.88 -5.41
C GLY A 187 15.76 23.94 -6.54
N ASP A 188 16.23 22.73 -6.21
CA ASP A 188 16.64 21.72 -7.20
C ASP A 188 15.57 20.61 -7.30
N ALA A 189 14.89 20.56 -8.46
CA ALA A 189 13.87 19.54 -8.75
C ALA A 189 14.47 18.25 -9.35
N ASP A 190 15.68 18.27 -9.89
CA ASP A 190 16.24 17.14 -10.62
C ASP A 190 16.45 15.92 -9.71
N ALA A 191 16.98 16.18 -8.51
CA ALA A 191 17.28 15.11 -7.55
C ALA A 191 16.06 14.28 -7.21
N ILE A 192 14.91 14.90 -6.93
CA ILE A 192 13.69 14.14 -6.57
C ILE A 192 13.10 13.41 -7.78
N VAL A 193 13.17 13.98 -8.99
CA VAL A 193 12.69 13.32 -10.21
C VAL A 193 13.53 12.06 -10.49
N HIS A 194 14.85 12.14 -10.39
CA HIS A 194 15.73 10.97 -10.55
C HIS A 194 15.49 9.92 -9.47
N VAL A 195 15.26 10.32 -8.21
CA VAL A 195 14.96 9.38 -7.12
C VAL A 195 13.65 8.66 -7.38
N VAL A 196 12.59 9.37 -7.76
CA VAL A 196 11.28 8.76 -8.05
C VAL A 196 11.35 7.85 -9.28
N ALA A 197 12.07 8.25 -10.32
CA ALA A 197 12.27 7.40 -11.50
C ALA A 197 12.98 6.09 -11.16
N ARG A 198 14.08 6.12 -10.39
CA ARG A 198 14.76 4.91 -9.92
C ARG A 198 13.87 4.08 -8.98
N ALA A 199 13.16 4.72 -8.07
CA ALA A 199 12.23 4.06 -7.16
C ALA A 199 11.12 3.33 -7.92
N ALA A 200 10.61 3.90 -9.00
CA ALA A 200 9.60 3.26 -9.86
C ALA A 200 10.14 1.96 -10.48
N LEU A 201 11.37 1.96 -10.97
CA LEU A 201 12.00 0.77 -11.55
C LEU A 201 12.20 -0.33 -10.49
N ALA A 202 12.73 0.03 -9.31
CA ALA A 202 12.90 -0.91 -8.21
C ALA A 202 11.55 -1.44 -7.69
N ALA A 203 10.51 -0.61 -7.66
CA ALA A 203 9.17 -1.00 -7.26
C ALA A 203 8.53 -2.00 -8.23
N ILE A 204 8.78 -1.90 -9.54
CA ILE A 204 8.32 -2.86 -10.55
C ILE A 204 8.86 -4.27 -10.24
N GLU A 205 10.14 -4.39 -9.94
CA GLU A 205 10.74 -5.69 -9.63
C GLU A 205 10.14 -6.28 -8.34
N ASN A 206 10.03 -5.47 -7.28
CA ASN A 206 9.37 -5.90 -6.04
C ASN A 206 7.90 -6.31 -6.25
N ALA A 207 7.20 -5.59 -7.11
CA ALA A 207 5.80 -5.87 -7.44
C ALA A 207 5.63 -7.19 -8.21
N ARG A 208 6.52 -7.51 -9.16
CA ARG A 208 6.52 -8.78 -9.90
C ARG A 208 6.78 -9.96 -8.98
N GLU A 209 7.72 -9.82 -8.05
CA GLU A 209 7.99 -10.88 -7.06
C GLU A 209 6.80 -11.08 -6.11
N LEU A 210 6.14 -9.98 -5.68
CA LEU A 210 4.90 -10.07 -4.90
C LEU A 210 3.81 -10.79 -5.70
N GLY A 211 3.58 -10.39 -6.95
CA GLY A 211 2.60 -11.02 -7.85
C GLY A 211 2.86 -12.52 -8.02
N THR A 212 4.12 -12.90 -8.23
CA THR A 212 4.54 -14.31 -8.34
C THR A 212 4.25 -15.08 -7.05
N ALA A 213 4.60 -14.53 -5.88
CA ALA A 213 4.34 -15.16 -4.58
C ALA A 213 2.83 -15.35 -4.34
N LEU A 214 2.01 -14.36 -4.72
CA LEU A 214 0.55 -14.46 -4.60
C LEU A 214 -0.04 -15.49 -5.57
N ALA A 215 0.47 -15.59 -6.80
CA ALA A 215 0.03 -16.59 -7.76
C ALA A 215 0.31 -18.02 -7.24
N ILE A 216 1.51 -18.25 -6.69
CA ILE A 216 1.86 -19.53 -6.04
C ILE A 216 0.92 -19.81 -4.85
N THR A 217 0.66 -18.80 -4.02
CA THR A 217 -0.23 -18.91 -2.87
C THR A 217 -1.65 -19.29 -3.29
N LEU A 218 -2.19 -18.66 -4.33
CA LEU A 218 -3.52 -18.96 -4.85
C LEU A 218 -3.62 -20.38 -5.39
N ASP A 219 -2.61 -20.83 -6.11
CA ASP A 219 -2.50 -22.20 -6.65
C ASP A 219 -2.47 -23.25 -5.51
N ASP A 220 -1.71 -22.97 -4.45
CA ASP A 220 -1.66 -23.81 -3.24
C ASP A 220 -3.01 -23.86 -2.52
N TRP A 221 -3.69 -22.71 -2.38
CA TRP A 221 -5.00 -22.64 -1.77
C TRP A 221 -6.07 -23.34 -2.60
N GLU A 222 -6.02 -23.22 -3.93
CA GLU A 222 -6.94 -23.95 -4.80
C GLU A 222 -6.78 -25.48 -4.62
N ARG A 223 -5.55 -25.96 -4.58
CA ARG A 223 -5.25 -27.37 -4.29
C ARG A 223 -5.71 -27.80 -2.89
N ALA A 224 -5.50 -26.97 -1.88
CA ALA A 224 -5.95 -27.24 -0.52
C ALA A 224 -7.49 -27.32 -0.43
N MET A 225 -8.22 -26.57 -1.24
CA MET A 225 -9.68 -26.55 -1.27
C MET A 225 -10.31 -27.64 -2.13
N VAL A 226 -9.53 -28.58 -2.69
CA VAL A 226 -10.08 -29.76 -3.39
C VAL A 226 -10.96 -30.57 -2.45
N GLY A 227 -12.15 -30.95 -2.94
CA GLY A 227 -13.16 -31.69 -2.16
C GLY A 227 -14.10 -30.83 -1.32
N VAL A 228 -13.84 -29.53 -1.18
CA VAL A 228 -14.80 -28.58 -0.59
C VAL A 228 -15.82 -28.22 -1.68
N ARG A 229 -17.13 -28.24 -1.31
CA ARG A 229 -18.23 -27.94 -2.24
C ARG A 229 -18.05 -26.55 -2.88
N SER A 230 -18.34 -26.44 -4.19
CA SER A 230 -18.17 -25.20 -4.96
C SER A 230 -18.96 -23.99 -4.39
N HIS A 231 -20.11 -24.22 -3.80
CA HIS A 231 -20.97 -23.17 -3.21
C HIS A 231 -20.79 -23.03 -1.68
N ALA A 232 -19.73 -23.57 -1.11
CA ALA A 232 -19.47 -23.40 0.32
C ALA A 232 -18.91 -22.00 0.59
N SER A 233 -19.44 -21.30 1.59
CA SER A 233 -18.95 -19.97 2.02
C SER A 233 -17.48 -19.96 2.41
N SER A 234 -16.87 -21.11 2.70
CA SER A 234 -15.43 -21.25 2.89
C SER A 234 -14.62 -20.98 1.61
N ARG A 235 -15.19 -21.22 0.40
CA ARG A 235 -14.53 -20.84 -0.86
C ARG A 235 -14.58 -19.33 -1.08
N ASP A 236 -15.70 -18.71 -0.77
CA ASP A 236 -15.83 -17.25 -0.85
C ASP A 236 -14.90 -16.57 0.16
N LEU A 237 -14.68 -17.19 1.33
CA LEU A 237 -13.76 -16.70 2.34
C LEU A 237 -12.30 -16.70 1.86
N VAL A 238 -11.90 -17.58 0.94
CA VAL A 238 -10.55 -17.54 0.32
C VAL A 238 -10.30 -16.19 -0.34
N SER A 239 -11.25 -15.67 -1.11
CA SER A 239 -11.14 -14.36 -1.76
C SER A 239 -11.09 -13.21 -0.74
N VAL A 240 -11.82 -13.34 0.36
CA VAL A 240 -11.80 -12.35 1.46
C VAL A 240 -10.42 -12.32 2.13
N VAL A 241 -9.83 -13.48 2.43
CA VAL A 241 -8.54 -13.54 3.15
C VAL A 241 -7.35 -13.17 2.25
N LEU A 242 -7.48 -13.27 0.93
CA LEU A 242 -6.50 -12.72 0.00
C LEU A 242 -6.43 -11.19 0.11
N GLN A 243 -7.58 -10.54 0.20
CA GLN A 243 -7.70 -9.09 0.30
C GLN A 243 -7.46 -8.58 1.73
N GLN A 244 -7.89 -9.35 2.72
CA GLN A 244 -7.75 -9.03 4.14
C GLN A 244 -7.17 -10.23 4.90
N PRO A 245 -5.82 -10.38 4.91
CA PRO A 245 -5.14 -11.56 5.43
C PRO A 245 -5.15 -11.68 6.97
N ALA A 246 -5.66 -10.69 7.67
CA ALA A 246 -5.98 -10.74 9.09
C ALA A 246 -7.49 -10.55 9.24
N ILE A 247 -8.20 -11.54 9.78
CA ILE A 247 -9.66 -11.52 9.92
C ILE A 247 -10.11 -11.89 11.34
N ASP A 248 -11.30 -11.44 11.66
CA ASP A 248 -12.11 -11.94 12.76
C ASP A 248 -13.55 -12.21 12.28
N ALA A 249 -14.43 -12.62 13.19
CA ALA A 249 -15.81 -12.88 12.82
C ALA A 249 -16.57 -11.61 12.37
N ARG A 250 -16.15 -10.41 12.81
CA ARG A 250 -16.76 -9.13 12.40
C ARG A 250 -16.46 -8.80 10.93
N VAL A 251 -15.35 -9.32 10.41
CA VAL A 251 -15.01 -9.25 8.98
C VAL A 251 -15.72 -10.35 8.20
N ALA A 252 -15.65 -11.61 8.67
CA ALA A 252 -16.15 -12.75 7.91
C ALA A 252 -17.68 -12.73 7.75
N VAL A 253 -18.43 -12.35 8.77
CA VAL A 253 -19.91 -12.35 8.76
C VAL A 253 -20.48 -11.45 7.66
N PRO A 254 -20.17 -10.15 7.60
CA PRO A 254 -20.69 -9.29 6.54
C PRO A 254 -20.12 -9.60 5.16
N ALA A 255 -18.84 -10.00 5.07
CA ALA A 255 -18.20 -10.32 3.81
C ALA A 255 -18.84 -11.54 3.11
N LEU A 256 -19.29 -12.53 3.90
CA LEU A 256 -19.92 -13.75 3.38
C LEU A 256 -21.47 -13.66 3.36
N GLY A 257 -22.06 -12.68 4.02
CA GLY A 257 -23.53 -12.58 4.16
C GLY A 257 -24.15 -13.76 4.94
N VAL A 258 -23.42 -14.36 5.89
CA VAL A 258 -23.83 -15.56 6.61
C VAL A 258 -24.00 -15.31 8.11
N THR A 259 -24.57 -16.30 8.82
CA THR A 259 -24.65 -16.25 10.29
C THR A 259 -23.28 -16.39 10.93
N LEU A 260 -23.14 -15.94 12.18
CA LEU A 260 -21.91 -16.06 12.96
C LEU A 260 -21.42 -17.53 13.06
N ALA A 261 -22.35 -18.49 13.26
CA ALA A 261 -22.00 -19.91 13.31
C ALA A 261 -21.44 -20.40 11.97
N ALA A 262 -22.05 -20.01 10.84
CA ALA A 262 -21.59 -20.38 9.51
C ALA A 262 -20.25 -19.74 9.18
N ALA A 263 -20.01 -18.48 9.61
CA ALA A 263 -18.71 -17.82 9.46
C ALA A 263 -17.60 -18.57 10.19
N TYR A 264 -17.85 -18.99 11.45
CA TYR A 264 -16.88 -19.81 12.19
C TYR A 264 -16.60 -21.15 11.50
N THR A 265 -17.63 -21.84 10.99
CA THR A 265 -17.46 -23.09 10.24
C THR A 265 -16.58 -22.85 8.98
N SER A 266 -16.79 -21.75 8.26
CA SER A 266 -15.96 -21.40 7.11
C SER A 266 -14.53 -21.12 7.50
N ILE A 267 -14.30 -20.38 8.59
CA ILE A 267 -12.96 -20.09 9.12
C ILE A 267 -12.26 -21.39 9.56
N GLU A 268 -12.96 -22.28 10.29
CA GLU A 268 -12.43 -23.57 10.73
C GLU A 268 -12.04 -24.43 9.54
N THR A 269 -12.84 -24.46 8.47
CA THR A 269 -12.47 -25.13 7.21
C THR A 269 -11.14 -24.59 6.67
N LEU A 270 -10.93 -23.27 6.61
CA LEU A 270 -9.68 -22.71 6.13
C LEU A 270 -8.48 -23.00 7.06
N VAL A 271 -8.73 -23.10 8.37
CA VAL A 271 -7.70 -23.52 9.34
C VAL A 271 -7.32 -24.99 9.12
N GLU A 272 -8.30 -25.89 8.97
CA GLU A 272 -8.07 -27.33 8.69
C GLU A 272 -7.32 -27.52 7.37
N ARG A 273 -7.54 -26.65 6.39
CA ARG A 273 -6.86 -26.65 5.08
C ARG A 273 -5.49 -25.94 5.10
N GLY A 274 -5.06 -25.41 6.24
CA GLY A 274 -3.78 -24.73 6.38
C GLY A 274 -3.70 -23.35 5.72
N ILE A 275 -4.83 -22.79 5.27
CA ILE A 275 -4.92 -21.46 4.66
C ILE A 275 -4.85 -20.38 5.75
N LEU A 276 -5.53 -20.62 6.88
CA LEU A 276 -5.53 -19.72 8.02
C LEU A 276 -4.86 -20.37 9.24
N VAL A 277 -4.26 -19.51 10.06
CA VAL A 277 -3.78 -19.89 11.41
C VAL A 277 -4.46 -19.02 12.47
N SER A 278 -4.78 -19.62 13.61
CA SER A 278 -5.35 -18.88 14.74
C SER A 278 -4.29 -18.00 15.41
N ARG A 279 -4.68 -16.84 15.92
CA ARG A 279 -3.84 -15.96 16.75
C ARG A 279 -3.32 -16.69 18.01
N GLY A 280 -4.15 -17.53 18.60
CA GLY A 280 -3.86 -18.24 19.84
C GLY A 280 -5.11 -18.94 20.42
N PRO A 281 -4.99 -19.58 21.59
CA PRO A 281 -6.06 -20.35 22.21
C PRO A 281 -7.18 -19.49 22.83
N GLU A 282 -7.08 -18.18 22.75
CA GLU A 282 -8.00 -17.24 23.39
C GLU A 282 -9.43 -17.36 22.84
N ARG A 283 -10.43 -17.39 23.74
CA ARG A 283 -11.84 -17.43 23.36
C ARG A 283 -12.41 -16.05 23.04
N ARG A 284 -11.80 -14.97 23.53
CA ARG A 284 -12.18 -13.58 23.27
C ARG A 284 -11.21 -12.96 22.28
N ASN A 285 -11.73 -12.05 21.44
CA ASN A 285 -10.92 -11.35 20.40
C ASN A 285 -10.16 -12.35 19.49
N ARG A 286 -10.83 -13.43 19.09
CA ARG A 286 -10.26 -14.41 18.16
C ARG A 286 -9.96 -13.72 16.84
N ALA A 287 -8.76 -13.94 16.34
CA ALA A 287 -8.33 -13.50 15.01
C ALA A 287 -7.58 -14.64 14.31
N TRP A 288 -7.64 -14.63 13.01
CA TRP A 288 -6.97 -15.58 12.14
C TRP A 288 -6.19 -14.84 11.08
N PHE A 289 -5.13 -15.46 10.61
CA PHE A 289 -4.18 -14.90 9.68
C PHE A 289 -3.98 -15.83 8.51
N ALA A 290 -3.80 -15.29 7.30
CA ALA A 290 -3.28 -15.98 6.14
C ALA A 290 -1.76 -15.73 6.06
N PRO A 291 -0.92 -16.64 6.61
CA PRO A 291 0.52 -16.37 6.73
C PRO A 291 1.17 -16.12 5.38
N ALA A 292 0.83 -16.91 4.36
CA ALA A 292 1.44 -16.80 3.04
C ALA A 292 1.29 -15.39 2.43
N VAL A 293 0.15 -14.71 2.64
CA VAL A 293 -0.07 -13.35 2.16
C VAL A 293 0.68 -12.33 3.02
N LEU A 294 0.67 -12.50 4.34
CA LEU A 294 1.38 -11.58 5.25
C LEU A 294 2.89 -11.67 5.06
N ASP A 295 3.43 -12.89 4.94
CA ASP A 295 4.86 -13.12 4.70
C ASP A 295 5.30 -12.55 3.34
N ALA A 296 4.43 -12.61 2.31
CA ALA A 296 4.70 -11.99 1.00
C ALA A 296 4.79 -10.46 1.11
N VAL A 297 3.94 -9.82 1.93
CA VAL A 297 4.01 -8.37 2.19
C VAL A 297 5.30 -8.02 2.95
N ASP A 298 5.64 -8.77 4.01
CA ASP A 298 6.86 -8.54 4.79
C ASP A 298 8.13 -8.75 3.93
N ALA A 299 8.10 -9.71 3.00
CA ALA A 299 9.20 -9.95 2.06
C ALA A 299 9.48 -8.75 1.15
N VAL A 300 8.46 -7.99 0.73
CA VAL A 300 8.66 -6.74 -0.05
C VAL A 300 9.46 -5.73 0.77
N VAL A 301 9.09 -5.52 2.03
CA VAL A 301 9.81 -4.57 2.92
C VAL A 301 11.23 -5.06 3.21
N ALA A 302 11.41 -6.36 3.41
CA ALA A 302 12.72 -6.94 3.70
C ALA A 302 13.70 -6.82 2.52
N ARG A 303 13.22 -7.00 1.28
CA ARG A 303 14.05 -6.83 0.07
C ARG A 303 14.41 -5.38 -0.20
N ALA A 304 13.55 -4.45 0.20
CA ALA A 304 13.73 -3.01 -0.01
C ALA A 304 14.65 -2.35 1.04
N ARG A 305 15.08 -3.07 2.08
CA ARG A 305 16.03 -2.59 3.10
C ARG A 305 17.46 -2.97 2.75
#